data_c7a0b30c1d5d7ab067776d99c4db4970
#
_entry.id   c7a0b30c1d5d7ab067776d99c4db4970
#
_cell.length_a   1.000
_cell.length_b   1.000
_cell.length_c   1.000
_cell.angle_alpha   90.00
_cell.angle_beta   90.00
_cell.angle_gamma   90.00
#
_symmetry.space_group_name_H-M   'P 1'
#
loop_
_entity.id
_entity.type
_entity.pdbx_description
1 polymer ?
#
loop_
_entity_poly.entity_id
_entity_poly.type
_entity_poly.pdbx_seq_one_letter_code
_entity_poly.pdbx_strand_id
1 'polypeptide(L)'
;LVQVLYQKKETEWLGVFHASAVGKNGKCMLFLGDSGNGKSTSLALLQAHGFECIADDFVPVDAHSQEVYKFPAAISIKRNSIPVLLPYYPILEISEEFHLKQLDKHVRYLPPVNELSPNKMPCDGFVFIKYDAKAPFSCTQISSVRAFEKIVPDSWLSPIAANAATFLNWFSKQRCYELIYNDNSEMISEVHKLYSDEL
;
A
#
# COMPACT_ATOMS: atom_id res chain seq x y z
N LEU A 1 17.63 3.36 -4.33
CA LEU A 1 16.72 4.48 -4.62
C LEU A 1 16.29 5.18 -3.33
N VAL A 2 15.68 4.48 -2.36
CA VAL A 2 15.18 5.03 -1.09
C VAL A 2 16.26 5.78 -0.31
N GLN A 3 17.48 5.21 -0.21
CA GLN A 3 18.60 5.83 0.49
C GLN A 3 19.02 7.17 -0.13
N VAL A 4 19.03 7.24 -1.46
CA VAL A 4 19.39 8.47 -2.19
C VAL A 4 18.29 9.53 -2.06
N LEU A 5 17.04 9.12 -2.22
CA LEU A 5 15.89 10.03 -2.17
C LEU A 5 15.75 10.72 -0.81
N TYR A 6 15.95 9.98 0.27
CA TYR A 6 15.78 10.52 1.63
C TYR A 6 17.10 10.86 2.33
N GLN A 7 18.24 10.71 1.64
CA GLN A 7 19.58 10.96 2.18
C GLN A 7 19.85 10.19 3.49
N LYS A 8 19.30 8.97 3.58
CA LYS A 8 19.41 8.09 4.75
C LYS A 8 20.23 6.86 4.42
N LYS A 9 20.95 6.35 5.41
CA LYS A 9 21.73 5.11 5.28
C LYS A 9 20.78 3.90 5.34
N GLU A 10 21.25 2.76 4.84
CA GLU A 10 20.51 1.51 4.93
C GLU A 10 20.14 1.13 6.36
N THR A 11 21.04 1.41 7.30
CA THR A 11 20.87 1.14 8.74
C THR A 11 19.72 1.93 9.39
N GLU A 12 19.23 2.97 8.73
CA GLU A 12 18.17 3.84 9.24
C GLU A 12 16.76 3.41 8.80
N TRP A 13 16.65 2.26 8.13
CA TRP A 13 15.37 1.67 7.73
C TRP A 13 15.06 0.39 8.49
N LEU A 14 13.83 0.22 8.96
CA LEU A 14 13.32 -1.06 9.48
C LEU A 14 13.09 -2.04 8.33
N GLY A 15 12.50 -1.54 7.26
CA GLY A 15 12.22 -2.31 6.08
C GLY A 15 11.68 -1.46 4.93
N VAL A 16 11.62 -2.07 3.76
CA VAL A 16 10.96 -1.54 2.57
C VAL A 16 10.02 -2.63 2.06
N PHE A 17 8.74 -2.30 2.00
CA PHE A 17 7.69 -3.26 1.67
C PHE A 17 7.23 -3.06 0.23
N HIS A 18 7.05 -4.15 -0.50
CA HIS A 18 6.34 -4.13 -1.78
C HIS A 18 4.83 -4.04 -1.53
N ALA A 19 4.36 -2.83 -1.31
CA ALA A 19 3.01 -2.53 -0.88
C ALA A 19 2.53 -1.21 -1.47
N SER A 20 1.23 -0.95 -1.39
CA SER A 20 0.70 0.41 -1.46
C SER A 20 0.43 0.91 -0.04
N ALA A 21 0.64 2.19 0.22
CA ALA A 21 0.32 2.79 1.52
C ALA A 21 -0.78 3.85 1.35
N VAL A 22 -1.84 3.69 2.14
CA VAL A 22 -3.03 4.54 2.12
C VAL A 22 -3.10 5.30 3.43
N GLY A 23 -3.30 6.61 3.39
CA GLY A 23 -3.38 7.49 4.55
C GLY A 23 -4.78 8.04 4.79
N LYS A 24 -5.15 8.21 6.04
CA LYS A 24 -6.34 8.95 6.49
C LYS A 24 -6.24 9.30 7.96
N ASN A 25 -6.71 10.47 8.33
CA ASN A 25 -6.73 10.93 9.74
C ASN A 25 -5.34 10.89 10.41
N GLY A 26 -4.25 11.19 9.66
CA GLY A 26 -2.89 11.24 10.19
C GLY A 26 -2.23 9.88 10.44
N LYS A 27 -2.82 8.78 9.99
CA LYS A 27 -2.28 7.42 10.07
C LYS A 27 -2.39 6.72 8.72
N CYS A 28 -1.58 5.68 8.46
CA CYS A 28 -1.67 4.91 7.23
C CYS A 28 -1.75 3.41 7.49
N MET A 29 -2.32 2.70 6.51
CA MET A 29 -2.26 1.25 6.43
C MET A 29 -1.52 0.82 5.16
N LEU A 30 -0.78 -0.29 5.25
CA LEU A 30 -0.08 -0.90 4.13
C LEU A 30 -0.95 -1.98 3.49
N PHE A 31 -1.15 -1.87 2.18
CA PHE A 31 -1.91 -2.84 1.38
C PHE A 31 -0.94 -3.75 0.62
N LEU A 32 -0.94 -5.02 0.97
CA LEU A 32 -0.05 -6.05 0.42
C LEU A 32 -0.84 -7.09 -0.39
N GLY A 33 -0.15 -7.83 -1.20
CA GLY A 33 -0.70 -8.92 -2.02
C GLY A 33 0.10 -9.10 -3.30
N ASP A 34 -0.07 -10.22 -3.97
CA ASP A 34 0.63 -10.54 -5.20
C ASP A 34 0.36 -9.53 -6.31
N SER A 35 1.21 -9.56 -7.32
CA SER A 35 1.00 -8.76 -8.53
C SER A 35 -0.33 -9.15 -9.20
N GLY A 36 -1.25 -8.21 -9.31
CA GLY A 36 -2.59 -8.46 -9.87
C GLY A 36 -3.71 -8.52 -8.84
N ASN A 37 -3.40 -8.59 -7.56
CA ASN A 37 -4.39 -8.61 -6.47
C ASN A 37 -5.11 -7.27 -6.22
N GLY A 38 -4.86 -6.24 -7.06
CA GLY A 38 -5.61 -4.99 -7.02
C GLY A 38 -5.02 -3.87 -6.16
N LYS A 39 -3.79 -4.00 -5.60
CA LYS A 39 -3.17 -2.97 -4.74
C LYS A 39 -3.26 -1.55 -5.31
N SER A 40 -2.64 -1.30 -6.46
CA SER A 40 -2.63 0.04 -7.09
C SER A 40 -4.04 0.51 -7.54
N THR A 41 -4.90 -0.42 -7.96
CA THR A 41 -6.30 -0.10 -8.30
C THR A 41 -7.07 0.34 -7.06
N SER A 42 -6.93 -0.40 -5.96
CA SER A 42 -7.57 -0.04 -4.67
C SER A 42 -7.02 1.28 -4.13
N LEU A 43 -5.71 1.50 -4.21
CA LEU A 43 -5.10 2.78 -3.84
C LEU A 43 -5.72 3.95 -4.62
N ALA A 44 -5.84 3.82 -5.95
CA ALA A 44 -6.44 4.86 -6.79
C ALA A 44 -7.93 5.08 -6.45
N LEU A 45 -8.71 4.01 -6.24
CA LEU A 45 -10.11 4.10 -5.81
C LEU A 45 -10.24 4.78 -4.45
N LEU A 46 -9.43 4.40 -3.48
CA LEU A 46 -9.44 4.99 -2.15
C LEU A 46 -9.04 6.48 -2.20
N GLN A 47 -8.05 6.84 -3.04
CA GLN A 47 -7.71 8.24 -3.28
C GLN A 47 -8.90 9.05 -3.82
N ALA A 48 -9.67 8.50 -4.76
CA ALA A 48 -10.88 9.13 -5.27
C ALA A 48 -11.98 9.31 -4.20
N HIS A 49 -11.91 8.54 -3.11
CA HIS A 49 -12.85 8.58 -1.99
C HIS A 49 -12.28 9.24 -0.73
N GLY A 50 -11.30 10.15 -0.90
CA GLY A 50 -10.81 11.01 0.17
C GLY A 50 -9.76 10.39 1.07
N PHE A 51 -9.08 9.34 0.62
CA PHE A 51 -7.86 8.85 1.26
C PHE A 51 -6.62 9.48 0.61
N GLU A 52 -5.52 9.43 1.33
CA GLU A 52 -4.22 9.93 0.86
C GLU A 52 -3.41 8.78 0.24
N CYS A 53 -2.83 9.02 -0.95
CA CYS A 53 -1.82 8.14 -1.51
C CYS A 53 -0.47 8.45 -0.85
N ILE A 54 0.02 7.55 0.00
CA ILE A 54 1.31 7.72 0.67
C ILE A 54 2.43 7.10 -0.16
N ALA A 55 2.21 5.91 -0.71
CA ALA A 55 3.18 5.24 -1.58
C ALA A 55 2.49 4.18 -2.45
N ASP A 56 3.07 3.88 -3.60
CA ASP A 56 2.77 2.70 -4.41
C ASP A 56 4.07 1.96 -4.75
N ASP A 57 4.04 0.64 -4.70
CA ASP A 57 5.14 -0.32 -4.93
C ASP A 57 6.30 -0.29 -3.91
N PHE A 58 6.64 0.85 -3.30
CA PHE A 58 7.74 0.96 -2.34
C PHE A 58 7.31 1.73 -1.10
N VAL A 59 7.20 1.03 0.01
CA VAL A 59 6.80 1.62 1.31
C VAL A 59 7.96 1.51 2.29
N PRO A 60 8.78 2.57 2.45
CA PRO A 60 9.88 2.57 3.40
C PRO A 60 9.42 2.94 4.81
N VAL A 61 9.91 2.19 5.81
CA VAL A 61 9.64 2.41 7.23
C VAL A 61 10.93 2.75 7.96
N ASP A 62 10.91 3.86 8.68
CA ASP A 62 12.02 4.41 9.43
C ASP A 62 12.38 3.55 10.64
N ALA A 63 13.67 3.30 10.86
CA ALA A 63 14.14 2.49 11.98
C ALA A 63 14.00 3.20 13.34
N HIS A 64 14.05 4.53 13.37
CA HIS A 64 14.01 5.31 14.59
C HIS A 64 12.58 5.70 14.99
N SER A 65 11.86 6.36 14.06
CA SER A 65 10.49 6.82 14.34
C SER A 65 9.43 5.75 14.14
N GLN A 66 9.74 4.65 13.42
CA GLN A 66 8.81 3.58 13.05
C GLN A 66 7.63 4.07 12.18
N GLU A 67 7.80 5.21 11.51
CA GLU A 67 6.83 5.81 10.62
C GLU A 67 7.09 5.42 9.18
N VAL A 68 6.03 5.37 8.41
CA VAL A 68 6.04 5.18 6.96
C VAL A 68 6.40 6.48 6.27
N TYR A 69 7.42 6.47 5.42
CA TYR A 69 7.74 7.63 4.58
C TYR A 69 6.88 7.66 3.33
N LYS A 70 6.41 8.85 2.99
CA LYS A 70 5.72 9.09 1.71
C LYS A 70 6.71 8.90 0.56
N PHE A 71 6.36 8.03 -0.38
CA PHE A 71 7.17 7.78 -1.56
C PHE A 71 6.56 8.50 -2.78
N PRO A 72 7.25 9.47 -3.38
CA PRO A 72 6.69 10.35 -4.42
C PRO A 72 6.70 9.66 -5.80
N ALA A 73 6.06 8.52 -5.91
CA ALA A 73 5.87 7.82 -7.17
C ALA A 73 4.41 7.92 -7.65
N ALA A 74 4.22 7.94 -8.96
CA ALA A 74 2.90 7.85 -9.54
C ALA A 74 2.35 6.42 -9.37
N ILE A 75 1.03 6.30 -9.21
CA ILE A 75 0.35 5.03 -9.11
C ILE A 75 0.40 4.33 -10.47
N SER A 76 0.90 3.09 -10.49
CA SER A 76 1.03 2.29 -11.69
C SER A 76 -0.28 1.58 -12.03
N ILE A 77 -1.05 2.09 -12.99
CA ILE A 77 -2.36 1.57 -13.39
C ILE A 77 -2.22 0.63 -14.58
N LYS A 78 -2.52 -0.64 -14.38
CA LYS A 78 -2.54 -1.64 -15.44
C LYS A 78 -3.74 -1.44 -16.37
N ARG A 79 -3.59 -1.80 -17.65
CA ARG A 79 -4.64 -1.67 -18.68
C ARG A 79 -6.00 -2.19 -18.22
N ASN A 80 -6.05 -3.34 -17.56
CA ASN A 80 -7.30 -3.97 -17.11
C ASN A 80 -8.04 -3.18 -16.00
N SER A 81 -7.34 -2.30 -15.29
CA SER A 81 -7.91 -1.46 -14.24
C SER A 81 -8.47 -0.13 -14.76
N ILE A 82 -8.10 0.27 -15.99
CA ILE A 82 -8.50 1.57 -16.55
C ILE A 82 -10.01 1.74 -16.57
N PRO A 83 -10.83 0.79 -17.09
CA PRO A 83 -12.29 0.97 -17.14
C PRO A 83 -12.93 1.28 -15.79
N VAL A 84 -12.42 0.68 -14.72
CA VAL A 84 -12.91 0.89 -13.35
C VAL A 84 -12.55 2.29 -12.82
N LEU A 85 -11.42 2.84 -13.27
CA LEU A 85 -10.88 4.10 -12.78
C LEU A 85 -11.29 5.32 -13.61
N LEU A 86 -11.70 5.13 -14.87
CA LEU A 86 -12.09 6.22 -15.76
C LEU A 86 -13.17 7.16 -15.19
N PRO A 87 -14.21 6.70 -14.47
CA PRO A 87 -15.20 7.59 -13.88
C PRO A 87 -14.61 8.60 -12.87
N TYR A 88 -13.51 8.25 -12.23
CA TYR A 88 -12.82 9.07 -11.24
C TYR A 88 -11.63 9.85 -11.83
N TYR A 89 -10.99 9.27 -12.84
CA TYR A 89 -9.77 9.78 -13.45
C TYR A 89 -9.86 9.79 -14.98
N PRO A 90 -10.64 10.70 -15.59
CA PRO A 90 -10.79 10.78 -17.05
C PRO A 90 -9.46 10.96 -17.78
N ILE A 91 -8.45 11.53 -17.12
CA ILE A 91 -7.10 11.70 -17.67
C ILE A 91 -6.47 10.36 -18.09
N LEU A 92 -6.88 9.24 -17.50
CA LEU A 92 -6.38 7.93 -17.88
C LEU A 92 -6.77 7.52 -19.31
N GLU A 93 -7.79 8.14 -19.91
CA GLU A 93 -8.19 7.85 -21.28
C GLU A 93 -7.12 8.32 -22.29
N ILE A 94 -6.53 9.49 -22.04
CA ILE A 94 -5.58 10.16 -22.94
C ILE A 94 -4.12 10.06 -22.48
N SER A 95 -3.86 9.58 -21.26
CA SER A 95 -2.48 9.45 -20.75
C SER A 95 -1.70 8.41 -21.52
N GLU A 96 -0.40 8.66 -21.66
CA GLU A 96 0.51 7.76 -22.36
C GLU A 96 0.55 6.37 -21.72
N GLU A 97 0.52 5.33 -22.56
CA GLU A 97 0.67 3.96 -22.11
C GLU A 97 2.10 3.49 -22.32
N PHE A 98 2.70 2.95 -21.28
CA PHE A 98 4.05 2.42 -21.29
C PHE A 98 4.04 0.89 -21.30
N HIS A 99 4.81 0.29 -22.19
CA HIS A 99 5.03 -1.14 -22.19
C HIS A 99 6.30 -1.48 -21.40
N LEU A 100 6.13 -2.07 -20.23
CA LEU A 100 7.22 -2.57 -19.38
C LEU A 100 7.66 -3.94 -19.90
N LYS A 101 8.54 -3.97 -20.92
CA LYS A 101 8.94 -5.17 -21.65
C LYS A 101 9.40 -6.33 -20.78
N GLN A 102 10.18 -6.03 -19.71
CA GLN A 102 10.70 -7.07 -18.81
C GLN A 102 9.61 -7.81 -18.02
N LEU A 103 8.46 -7.17 -17.81
CA LEU A 103 7.33 -7.70 -17.05
C LEU A 103 6.14 -8.04 -17.94
N ASP A 104 6.26 -7.77 -19.24
CA ASP A 104 5.17 -7.86 -20.24
C ASP A 104 3.87 -7.20 -19.75
N LYS A 105 3.99 -5.97 -19.26
CA LYS A 105 2.87 -5.21 -18.69
C LYS A 105 2.70 -3.87 -19.39
N HIS A 106 1.44 -3.53 -19.65
CA HIS A 106 1.05 -2.21 -20.12
C HIS A 106 0.48 -1.40 -18.94
N VAL A 107 1.05 -0.25 -18.70
CA VAL A 107 0.70 0.62 -17.56
C VAL A 107 0.52 2.07 -17.99
N ARG A 108 -0.34 2.79 -17.28
CA ARG A 108 -0.42 4.25 -17.30
C ARG A 108 -0.12 4.75 -15.89
N TYR A 109 0.45 5.93 -15.79
CA TYR A 109 0.83 6.49 -14.50
C TYR A 109 -0.17 7.56 -14.07
N LEU A 110 -0.73 7.38 -12.87
CA LEU A 110 -1.64 8.32 -12.24
C LEU A 110 -0.89 9.06 -11.13
N PRO A 111 -0.67 10.38 -11.25
CA PRO A 111 -0.05 11.15 -10.17
C PRO A 111 -0.88 11.11 -8.88
N PRO A 112 -0.24 11.03 -7.71
CA PRO A 112 -0.95 11.18 -6.43
C PRO A 112 -1.47 12.61 -6.28
N VAL A 113 -2.65 12.77 -5.70
CA VAL A 113 -3.34 14.08 -5.60
C VAL A 113 -2.90 14.86 -4.34
N ASN A 114 -2.14 14.25 -3.44
CA ASN A 114 -1.89 14.76 -2.09
C ASN A 114 -0.60 15.60 -2.01
N GLU A 115 -0.69 16.89 -2.21
CA GLU A 115 0.45 17.81 -2.07
C GLU A 115 0.76 18.16 -0.60
N LEU A 116 -0.23 18.12 0.29
CA LEU A 116 -0.14 18.63 1.68
C LEU A 116 0.07 17.57 2.75
N SER A 117 0.18 16.29 2.38
CA SER A 117 0.42 15.21 3.36
C SER A 117 1.81 15.34 4.00
N PRO A 118 1.96 15.04 5.28
CA PRO A 118 3.27 15.00 5.92
C PRO A 118 4.19 13.99 5.21
N ASN A 119 5.50 14.26 5.26
CA ASN A 119 6.50 13.39 4.61
C ASN A 119 6.56 11.99 5.21
N LYS A 120 5.98 11.78 6.39
CA LYS A 120 5.89 10.50 7.06
C LYS A 120 4.69 10.48 8.00
N MET A 121 4.17 9.27 8.29
CA MET A 121 3.07 9.09 9.23
C MET A 121 3.11 7.72 9.92
N PRO A 122 2.49 7.58 11.10
CA PRO A 122 2.40 6.31 11.80
C PRO A 122 1.67 5.26 10.97
N CYS A 123 2.18 4.03 11.02
CA CYS A 123 1.49 2.87 10.50
C CYS A 123 0.48 2.35 11.53
N ASP A 124 -0.75 2.12 11.08
CA ASP A 124 -1.85 1.63 11.92
C ASP A 124 -2.23 0.16 11.61
N GLY A 125 -1.66 -0.41 10.55
CA GLY A 125 -1.88 -1.82 10.23
C GLY A 125 -1.54 -2.23 8.81
N PHE A 126 -1.80 -3.50 8.55
CA PHE A 126 -1.53 -4.20 7.31
C PHE A 126 -2.80 -4.86 6.77
N VAL A 127 -3.09 -4.67 5.49
CA VAL A 127 -4.24 -5.26 4.80
C VAL A 127 -3.70 -6.12 3.65
N PHE A 128 -3.85 -7.43 3.75
CA PHE A 128 -3.55 -8.38 2.68
C PHE A 128 -4.75 -8.42 1.74
N ILE A 129 -4.66 -7.65 0.65
CA ILE A 129 -5.78 -7.41 -0.25
C ILE A 129 -5.76 -8.39 -1.43
N LYS A 130 -6.94 -8.88 -1.82
CA LYS A 130 -7.13 -9.70 -3.01
C LYS A 130 -8.45 -9.37 -3.70
N TYR A 131 -8.38 -8.90 -4.94
CA TYR A 131 -9.53 -8.91 -5.84
C TYR A 131 -9.74 -10.30 -6.39
N ASP A 132 -10.94 -10.86 -6.21
CA ASP A 132 -11.31 -12.17 -6.76
C ASP A 132 -12.78 -12.14 -7.16
N ALA A 133 -13.05 -12.02 -8.47
CA ALA A 133 -14.40 -11.89 -9.01
C ALA A 133 -15.35 -13.07 -8.67
N LYS A 134 -14.79 -14.19 -8.19
CA LYS A 134 -15.57 -15.41 -7.87
C LYS A 134 -15.70 -15.65 -6.37
N ALA A 135 -14.91 -14.98 -5.55
CA ALA A 135 -14.94 -15.14 -4.11
C ALA A 135 -16.01 -14.22 -3.49
N PRO A 136 -16.70 -14.65 -2.43
CA PRO A 136 -17.51 -13.74 -1.64
C PRO A 136 -16.62 -12.71 -0.93
N PHE A 137 -17.22 -11.55 -0.63
CA PHE A 137 -16.55 -10.55 0.20
C PHE A 137 -16.20 -11.13 1.57
N SER A 138 -14.98 -10.85 2.05
CA SER A 138 -14.59 -11.15 3.41
C SER A 138 -13.50 -10.20 3.88
N CYS A 139 -13.60 -9.72 5.12
CA CYS A 139 -12.56 -9.01 5.83
C CYS A 139 -12.37 -9.68 7.17
N THR A 140 -11.18 -10.24 7.40
CA THR A 140 -10.90 -11.03 8.62
C THR A 140 -9.61 -10.56 9.25
N GLN A 141 -9.65 -10.27 10.54
CA GLN A 141 -8.44 -10.00 11.30
C GLN A 141 -7.61 -11.28 11.44
N ILE A 142 -6.31 -11.18 11.21
CA ILE A 142 -5.36 -12.30 11.31
C ILE A 142 -4.29 -12.00 12.36
N SER A 143 -3.66 -13.05 12.87
CA SER A 143 -2.56 -12.91 13.82
C SER A 143 -1.32 -12.28 13.16
N SER A 144 -0.52 -11.57 13.95
CA SER A 144 0.77 -11.02 13.49
C SER A 144 1.73 -12.10 12.98
N VAL A 145 1.66 -13.32 13.50
CA VAL A 145 2.46 -14.45 13.01
C VAL A 145 2.08 -14.80 11.57
N ARG A 146 0.78 -14.98 11.30
CA ARG A 146 0.29 -15.26 9.93
C ARG A 146 0.59 -14.09 8.98
N ALA A 147 0.46 -12.87 9.45
CA ALA A 147 0.80 -11.69 8.66
C ALA A 147 2.30 -11.63 8.36
N PHE A 148 3.16 -11.98 9.32
CA PHE A 148 4.61 -12.02 9.13
C PHE A 148 5.03 -13.04 8.06
N GLU A 149 4.46 -14.24 8.07
CA GLU A 149 4.70 -15.25 7.03
C GLU A 149 4.38 -14.74 5.61
N LYS A 150 3.36 -13.87 5.48
CA LYS A 150 2.95 -13.28 4.20
C LYS A 150 3.82 -12.11 3.76
N ILE A 151 4.39 -11.35 4.69
CA ILE A 151 5.12 -10.12 4.37
C ILE A 151 6.59 -10.39 3.99
N VAL A 152 7.21 -11.42 4.59
CA VAL A 152 8.65 -11.72 4.43
C VAL A 152 9.08 -11.94 2.98
N PRO A 153 8.33 -12.71 2.14
CA PRO A 153 8.78 -13.00 0.78
C PRO A 153 8.95 -11.78 -0.13
N ASP A 154 8.13 -10.75 0.08
CA ASP A 154 8.03 -9.58 -0.80
C ASP A 154 8.55 -8.29 -0.15
N SER A 155 9.39 -8.42 0.90
CA SER A 155 9.87 -7.27 1.64
C SER A 155 11.38 -7.34 1.85
N TRP A 156 12.01 -6.18 1.79
CA TRP A 156 13.36 -6.06 2.32
C TRP A 156 13.26 -5.67 3.80
N LEU A 157 13.80 -6.47 4.67
CA LEU A 157 13.91 -6.20 6.10
C LEU A 157 15.38 -5.94 6.46
N SER A 158 15.60 -5.01 7.37
CA SER A 158 16.96 -4.67 7.81
C SER A 158 17.68 -5.89 8.39
N PRO A 159 18.88 -6.23 7.90
CA PRO A 159 19.66 -7.37 8.42
C PRO A 159 20.32 -7.08 9.76
N ILE A 160 20.19 -5.86 10.28
CA ILE A 160 20.81 -5.46 11.54
C ILE A 160 19.97 -6.00 12.71
N ALA A 161 20.60 -6.75 13.62
CA ALA A 161 19.91 -7.41 14.72
C ALA A 161 19.06 -6.46 15.58
N ALA A 162 19.55 -5.25 15.86
CA ALA A 162 18.79 -4.24 16.60
C ALA A 162 17.54 -3.78 15.84
N ASN A 163 17.65 -3.56 14.53
CA ASN A 163 16.52 -3.19 13.69
C ASN A 163 15.52 -4.35 13.55
N ALA A 164 16.00 -5.57 13.43
CA ALA A 164 15.15 -6.75 13.38
C ALA A 164 14.32 -6.91 14.66
N ALA A 165 14.93 -6.73 15.82
CA ALA A 165 14.23 -6.75 17.10
C ALA A 165 13.19 -5.62 17.20
N THR A 166 13.57 -4.41 16.78
CA THR A 166 12.66 -3.25 16.73
C THR A 166 11.49 -3.51 15.78
N PHE A 167 11.78 -4.08 14.59
CA PHE A 167 10.76 -4.44 13.62
C PHE A 167 9.76 -5.44 14.20
N LEU A 168 10.20 -6.53 14.80
CA LEU A 168 9.32 -7.54 15.37
C LEU A 168 8.44 -6.96 16.49
N ASN A 169 9.01 -6.13 17.35
CA ASN A 169 8.25 -5.46 18.41
C ASN A 169 7.21 -4.45 17.86
N TRP A 170 7.58 -3.71 16.83
CA TRP A 170 6.67 -2.78 16.14
C TRP A 170 5.58 -3.52 15.38
N PHE A 171 5.96 -4.54 14.59
CA PHE A 171 5.03 -5.29 13.76
C PHE A 171 4.01 -6.09 14.57
N SER A 172 4.43 -6.66 15.71
CA SER A 172 3.53 -7.43 16.59
C SER A 172 2.37 -6.61 17.17
N LYS A 173 2.47 -5.29 17.15
CA LYS A 173 1.44 -4.37 17.63
C LYS A 173 0.49 -3.89 16.53
N GLN A 174 0.79 -4.21 15.28
CA GLN A 174 0.00 -3.76 14.15
C GLN A 174 -1.28 -4.60 13.99
N ARG A 175 -2.36 -3.94 13.61
CA ARG A 175 -3.59 -4.63 13.19
C ARG A 175 -3.35 -5.25 11.81
N CYS A 176 -3.72 -6.50 11.63
CA CYS A 176 -3.49 -7.20 10.37
C CYS A 176 -4.81 -7.82 9.88
N TYR A 177 -5.13 -7.62 8.60
CA TYR A 177 -6.37 -8.08 8.00
C TYR A 177 -6.13 -8.81 6.68
N GLU A 178 -6.93 -9.83 6.38
CA GLU A 178 -7.10 -10.36 5.03
C GLU A 178 -8.41 -9.81 4.47
N LEU A 179 -8.32 -9.11 3.33
CA LEU A 179 -9.47 -8.51 2.64
C LEU A 179 -9.58 -9.13 1.24
N ILE A 180 -10.62 -9.94 1.04
CA ILE A 180 -10.98 -10.49 -0.28
C ILE A 180 -12.26 -9.80 -0.73
N TYR A 181 -12.25 -9.30 -1.98
CA TYR A 181 -13.40 -8.57 -2.51
C TYR A 181 -13.61 -8.82 -3.99
N ASN A 182 -14.86 -8.73 -4.43
CA ASN A 182 -15.29 -8.75 -5.83
C ASN A 182 -16.04 -7.47 -6.21
N ASP A 183 -16.42 -6.65 -5.24
CA ASP A 183 -17.07 -5.35 -5.41
C ASP A 183 -16.21 -4.23 -4.80
N ASN A 184 -15.95 -3.19 -5.60
CA ASN A 184 -15.11 -2.07 -5.18
C ASN A 184 -15.79 -1.20 -4.11
N SER A 185 -17.13 -1.09 -4.12
CA SER A 185 -17.88 -0.28 -3.16
C SER A 185 -17.83 -0.92 -1.78
N GLU A 186 -17.93 -2.26 -1.71
CA GLU A 186 -17.77 -3.01 -0.46
C GLU A 186 -16.34 -2.84 0.09
N MET A 187 -15.32 -2.94 -0.77
CA MET A 187 -13.92 -2.73 -0.38
C MET A 187 -13.71 -1.33 0.18
N ILE A 188 -14.19 -0.28 -0.51
CA ILE A 188 -14.06 1.10 -0.07
C ILE A 188 -14.77 1.31 1.28
N SER A 189 -16.00 0.81 1.42
CA SER A 189 -16.77 0.89 2.66
C SER A 189 -16.04 0.22 3.83
N GLU A 190 -15.47 -0.96 3.60
CA GLU A 190 -14.75 -1.69 4.64
C GLU A 190 -13.47 -0.97 5.06
N VAL A 191 -12.70 -0.45 4.10
CA VAL A 191 -11.51 0.34 4.42
C VAL A 191 -11.88 1.60 5.22
N HIS A 192 -12.99 2.25 4.93
CA HIS A 192 -13.49 3.36 5.75
C HIS A 192 -13.72 2.93 7.22
N LYS A 193 -14.32 1.77 7.46
CA LYS A 193 -14.52 1.24 8.83
C LYS A 193 -13.20 0.96 9.53
N LEU A 194 -12.22 0.37 8.82
CA LEU A 194 -10.90 0.10 9.40
C LEU A 194 -10.19 1.36 9.92
N TYR A 195 -10.50 2.53 9.34
CA TYR A 195 -9.93 3.83 9.76
C TYR A 195 -10.79 4.59 10.79
N SER A 196 -12.06 4.23 10.98
CA SER A 196 -12.94 4.95 11.90
C SER A 196 -12.83 4.54 13.36
N ASP A 197 -12.04 3.50 13.69
CA ASP A 197 -11.93 2.93 15.05
C ASP A 197 -13.28 2.48 15.66
N GLU A 198 -14.34 2.41 14.87
CA GLU A 198 -15.64 1.88 15.24
C GLU A 198 -15.65 0.35 15.04
N LEU A 199 -15.04 -0.37 15.97
CA LEU A 199 -15.14 -1.82 16.12
C LEU A 199 -15.74 -2.15 17.49
#